data_15e0ed9d400113721731bfb3b0b9568e
#
_entry.id   15e0ed9d400113721731bfb3b0b9568e
#
_cell.length_a   1.000
_cell.length_b   1.000
_cell.length_c   1.000
_cell.angle_alpha   90.00
_cell.angle_beta   90.00
_cell.angle_gamma   90.00
#
_symmetry.space_group_name_H-M   'P 1'
#
loop_
_entity.id
_entity.type
_entity.pdbx_description
1 polymer ?
#
loop_
_entity_poly.entity_id
_entity_poly.type
_entity_poly.pdbx_seq_one_letter_code
_entity_poly.pdbx_strand_id
1 'polypeptide(L)'
;MTKLTATRRQFFAYAAGGAAAATLSTPDDAVAQVATSAKIVIIGAGAGGTALANRLVNRLDGAQITLIDPRVDHLYQPGLSLVAAGLKPANYVVSKTTDWLPDDVTLIAEAAAAIDPEAKLVATASGQKVPYDFLVVAPGLVLDHDAIEGFSLDMVGQNGIGALYAGPQYAAATWKAAQSYTETGGVGLFTRPATEMKCAGAPLKHTFLIEDIARTAGTRGKLDVHYMSNNDSLFGVPIVSEKVRMLFGDRGISAEYSHVLRAIDAGAKTATFDTPSGPVTREFDYIHVIPPQRAPEVIRQSGLSWADKWTDQGWVECDKATLRHLRYDTIWALGDVAGVPKGKTAASVKWQVPVVEDGLVAAIEGRESTEVYNGYTSCPMITRVGRAMLVEFDYNNNLTPSFPGIIAPLEELWISWLMKEVALKATYNAMLRGRA
;
A
#
# COMPACT_ATOMS: atom_id res chain seq x y z
N MET A 1 -15.03 -32.70 -20.66
CA MET A 1 -14.23 -31.55 -20.21
C MET A 1 -12.79 -31.99 -20.05
N THR A 2 -11.96 -31.72 -21.05
CA THR A 2 -10.55 -32.17 -21.10
C THR A 2 -9.73 -31.23 -20.25
N LYS A 3 -9.10 -31.77 -19.20
CA LYS A 3 -8.14 -31.01 -18.35
C LYS A 3 -6.88 -30.69 -19.18
N LEU A 4 -6.71 -29.44 -19.55
CA LEU A 4 -5.46 -28.93 -20.11
C LEU A 4 -4.41 -28.86 -18.98
N THR A 5 -3.59 -29.90 -18.85
CA THR A 5 -2.41 -29.88 -17.98
C THR A 5 -1.21 -29.42 -18.80
N ALA A 6 -0.94 -28.11 -18.73
CA ALA A 6 0.30 -27.58 -19.30
C ALA A 6 1.51 -28.10 -18.51
N THR A 7 2.51 -28.63 -19.19
CA THR A 7 3.78 -29.09 -18.58
C THR A 7 4.62 -27.87 -18.15
N ARG A 8 5.50 -28.03 -17.15
CA ARG A 8 6.47 -27.00 -16.71
C ARG A 8 7.20 -26.32 -17.89
N ARG A 9 7.53 -27.06 -18.91
CA ARG A 9 8.26 -26.59 -20.10
C ARG A 9 7.37 -25.72 -21.01
N GLN A 10 6.09 -26.07 -21.14
CA GLN A 10 5.10 -25.26 -21.87
C GLN A 10 4.77 -23.99 -21.13
N PHE A 11 4.73 -24.04 -19.80
CA PHE A 11 4.54 -22.85 -18.96
C PHE A 11 5.69 -21.84 -19.12
N PHE A 12 6.95 -22.28 -19.11
CA PHE A 12 8.10 -21.41 -19.35
C PHE A 12 8.11 -20.85 -20.77
N ALA A 13 7.64 -21.60 -21.76
CA ALA A 13 7.49 -21.10 -23.12
C ALA A 13 6.38 -20.04 -23.22
N TYR A 14 5.26 -20.19 -22.50
CA TYR A 14 4.20 -19.20 -22.44
C TYR A 14 4.58 -17.98 -21.56
N ALA A 15 5.30 -18.18 -20.48
CA ALA A 15 5.82 -17.09 -19.65
C ALA A 15 6.91 -16.28 -20.37
N ALA A 16 7.79 -16.95 -21.11
CA ALA A 16 8.78 -16.31 -21.99
C ALA A 16 8.10 -15.63 -23.20
N GLY A 17 7.06 -16.22 -23.77
CA GLY A 17 6.23 -15.62 -24.82
C GLY A 17 5.41 -14.41 -24.32
N GLY A 18 4.87 -14.48 -23.12
CA GLY A 18 4.19 -13.36 -22.46
C GLY A 18 5.14 -12.22 -22.06
N ALA A 19 6.34 -12.53 -21.57
CA ALA A 19 7.38 -11.54 -21.31
C ALA A 19 7.95 -10.95 -22.61
N ALA A 20 8.09 -11.76 -23.68
CA ALA A 20 8.48 -11.27 -25.02
C ALA A 20 7.36 -10.45 -25.68
N ALA A 21 6.08 -10.76 -25.44
CA ALA A 21 4.97 -9.92 -25.91
C ALA A 21 4.87 -8.58 -25.15
N ALA A 22 5.30 -8.54 -23.89
CA ALA A 22 5.42 -7.30 -23.13
C ALA A 22 6.66 -6.45 -23.55
N THR A 23 7.64 -7.07 -24.27
CA THR A 23 8.81 -6.37 -24.81
C THR A 23 8.71 -6.08 -26.32
N LEU A 24 7.70 -6.64 -27.01
CA LEU A 24 7.27 -6.23 -28.34
C LEU A 24 6.19 -5.13 -28.22
N SER A 25 6.44 -4.13 -27.37
CA SER A 25 5.84 -2.84 -27.62
C SER A 25 6.30 -2.46 -29.03
N THR A 26 5.34 -2.30 -29.96
CA THR A 26 5.46 -1.44 -31.13
C THR A 26 6.29 -0.23 -30.70
N PRO A 27 7.18 0.34 -31.55
CA PRO A 27 7.79 1.61 -31.22
C PRO A 27 6.67 2.51 -30.73
N ASP A 28 6.78 3.01 -29.49
CA ASP A 28 5.84 3.99 -28.98
C ASP A 28 5.61 4.96 -30.14
N ASP A 29 4.38 5.05 -30.62
CA ASP A 29 3.97 6.23 -31.36
C ASP A 29 4.30 7.34 -30.37
N ALA A 30 5.36 8.08 -30.64
CA ALA A 30 5.88 9.09 -29.73
C ALA A 30 4.71 10.02 -29.47
N VAL A 31 4.06 9.85 -28.32
CA VAL A 31 2.91 10.69 -27.96
C VAL A 31 3.45 12.10 -27.99
N ALA A 32 2.90 12.93 -28.89
CA ALA A 32 3.40 14.28 -29.09
C ALA A 32 3.44 15.00 -27.74
N GLN A 33 4.60 15.52 -27.38
CA GLN A 33 4.77 16.29 -26.17
C GLN A 33 3.95 17.58 -26.25
N VAL A 34 3.35 17.95 -25.14
CA VAL A 34 2.61 19.21 -25.01
C VAL A 34 3.56 20.29 -24.53
N ALA A 35 3.79 21.30 -25.36
CA ALA A 35 4.64 22.44 -25.00
C ALA A 35 3.96 23.30 -23.93
N THR A 36 4.66 23.54 -22.81
CA THR A 36 4.13 24.33 -21.69
C THR A 36 5.26 24.85 -20.81
N SER A 37 5.04 25.99 -20.14
CA SER A 37 5.90 26.50 -19.09
C SER A 37 5.31 26.31 -17.69
N ALA A 38 4.29 25.46 -17.57
CA ALA A 38 3.56 25.24 -16.32
C ALA A 38 4.48 24.77 -15.19
N LYS A 39 4.26 25.32 -14.00
CA LYS A 39 4.91 24.92 -12.75
C LYS A 39 4.07 23.85 -12.09
N ILE A 40 4.58 22.62 -12.04
CA ILE A 40 3.90 21.47 -11.44
C ILE A 40 4.66 21.10 -10.18
N VAL A 41 3.98 21.19 -9.03
CA VAL A 41 4.53 20.77 -7.75
C VAL A 41 3.90 19.43 -7.34
N ILE A 42 4.73 18.47 -6.96
CA ILE A 42 4.32 17.15 -6.48
C ILE A 42 4.82 17.01 -5.03
N ILE A 43 3.92 16.89 -4.07
CA ILE A 43 4.27 16.60 -2.69
C ILE A 43 4.38 15.10 -2.52
N GLY A 44 5.60 14.60 -2.24
CA GLY A 44 5.89 13.19 -2.03
C GLY A 44 6.54 12.49 -3.22
N ALA A 45 7.77 11.98 -3.04
CA ALA A 45 8.52 11.14 -3.97
C ALA A 45 8.34 9.63 -3.68
N GLY A 46 7.15 9.25 -3.23
CA GLY A 46 6.75 7.84 -3.09
C GLY A 46 6.38 7.22 -4.44
N ALA A 47 5.69 6.08 -4.40
CA ALA A 47 5.29 5.34 -5.61
C ALA A 47 4.55 6.22 -6.64
N GLY A 48 3.56 7.00 -6.15
CA GLY A 48 2.73 7.83 -7.03
C GLY A 48 3.48 9.04 -7.60
N GLY A 49 4.09 9.84 -6.74
CA GLY A 49 4.76 11.07 -7.17
C GLY A 49 5.95 10.81 -8.09
N THR A 50 6.76 9.78 -7.79
CA THR A 50 7.88 9.38 -8.67
C THR A 50 7.39 8.87 -10.03
N ALA A 51 6.38 8.00 -10.06
CA ALA A 51 5.82 7.47 -11.29
C ALA A 51 5.21 8.59 -12.15
N LEU A 52 4.46 9.50 -11.53
CA LEU A 52 3.86 10.64 -12.21
C LEU A 52 4.93 11.59 -12.78
N ALA A 53 5.96 11.93 -12.00
CA ALA A 53 7.04 12.80 -12.46
C ALA A 53 7.73 12.25 -13.71
N ASN A 54 8.05 10.95 -13.74
CA ASN A 54 8.64 10.29 -14.90
C ASN A 54 7.72 10.33 -16.13
N ARG A 55 6.41 10.18 -15.96
CA ARG A 55 5.45 10.27 -17.07
C ARG A 55 5.30 11.69 -17.58
N LEU A 56 5.22 12.67 -16.68
CA LEU A 56 5.08 14.08 -17.06
C LEU A 56 6.29 14.61 -17.81
N VAL A 57 7.52 14.24 -17.45
CA VAL A 57 8.72 14.59 -18.22
C VAL A 57 8.66 14.06 -19.66
N ASN A 58 8.12 12.86 -19.86
CA ASN A 58 7.96 12.30 -21.20
C ASN A 58 6.77 12.91 -21.96
N ARG A 59 5.81 13.51 -21.27
CA ARG A 59 4.55 14.00 -21.84
C ARG A 59 4.54 15.50 -22.11
N LEU A 60 5.33 16.28 -21.36
CA LEU A 60 5.36 17.73 -21.39
C LEU A 60 6.74 18.25 -21.83
N ASP A 61 6.76 19.23 -22.71
CA ASP A 61 7.97 19.94 -23.13
C ASP A 61 8.00 21.33 -22.49
N GLY A 62 9.04 21.62 -21.71
CA GLY A 62 9.26 22.90 -21.02
C GLY A 62 8.58 23.07 -19.66
N ALA A 63 7.81 22.08 -19.18
CA ALA A 63 7.22 22.10 -17.83
C ALA A 63 8.29 22.15 -16.73
N GLN A 64 8.03 22.91 -15.65
CA GLN A 64 8.88 22.96 -14.47
C GLN A 64 8.32 22.02 -13.41
N ILE A 65 8.87 20.82 -13.28
CA ILE A 65 8.39 19.80 -12.35
C ILE A 65 9.25 19.80 -11.10
N THR A 66 8.62 20.03 -9.93
CA THR A 66 9.28 20.04 -8.62
C THR A 66 8.65 19.01 -7.71
N LEU A 67 9.47 18.09 -7.15
CA LEU A 67 9.07 17.19 -6.09
C LEU A 67 9.54 17.74 -4.72
N ILE A 68 8.70 17.62 -3.71
CA ILE A 68 9.01 17.98 -2.32
C ILE A 68 8.87 16.72 -1.46
N ASP A 69 9.99 16.17 -0.98
CA ASP A 69 10.00 14.98 -0.11
C ASP A 69 11.30 14.90 0.70
N PRO A 70 11.25 14.74 2.03
CA PRO A 70 12.44 14.65 2.87
C PRO A 70 13.15 13.29 2.80
N ARG A 71 12.52 12.27 2.20
CA ARG A 71 13.03 10.89 2.25
C ARG A 71 14.17 10.66 1.27
N VAL A 72 15.29 10.21 1.80
CA VAL A 72 16.45 9.76 1.02
C VAL A 72 16.20 8.38 0.43
N ASP A 73 15.55 7.50 1.19
CA ASP A 73 15.29 6.13 0.80
C ASP A 73 13.87 5.96 0.24
N HIS A 74 13.80 5.29 -0.90
CA HIS A 74 12.56 4.82 -1.51
C HIS A 74 12.27 3.39 -1.08
N LEU A 75 11.04 3.13 -0.61
CA LEU A 75 10.66 1.85 -0.06
C LEU A 75 9.68 1.11 -0.95
N TYR A 76 10.05 -0.08 -1.39
CA TYR A 76 9.14 -1.05 -1.99
C TYR A 76 8.26 -1.69 -0.89
N GLN A 77 7.28 -0.94 -0.38
CA GLN A 77 6.45 -1.34 0.76
C GLN A 77 5.73 -2.70 0.61
N PRO A 78 5.29 -3.13 -0.62
CA PRO A 78 4.70 -4.45 -0.78
C PRO A 78 5.60 -5.62 -0.38
N GLY A 79 6.90 -5.41 -0.25
CA GLY A 79 7.88 -6.40 0.20
C GLY A 79 8.00 -6.54 1.72
N LEU A 80 7.49 -5.60 2.51
CA LEU A 80 7.63 -5.60 3.99
C LEU A 80 7.04 -6.86 4.63
N SER A 81 5.94 -7.41 4.10
CA SER A 81 5.37 -8.67 4.61
C SER A 81 6.30 -9.89 4.43
N LEU A 82 7.14 -9.88 3.37
CA LEU A 82 8.14 -10.92 3.16
C LEU A 82 9.33 -10.77 4.12
N VAL A 83 9.72 -9.53 4.40
CA VAL A 83 10.77 -9.23 5.40
C VAL A 83 10.30 -9.62 6.80
N ALA A 84 9.07 -9.26 7.17
CA ALA A 84 8.49 -9.57 8.48
C ALA A 84 8.18 -11.07 8.69
N ALA A 85 8.31 -11.89 7.65
CA ALA A 85 8.23 -13.34 7.71
C ALA A 85 9.59 -14.04 7.48
N GLY A 86 10.71 -13.30 7.46
CA GLY A 86 12.05 -13.84 7.27
C GLY A 86 12.36 -14.36 5.86
N LEU A 87 11.47 -14.12 4.89
CA LEU A 87 11.62 -14.62 3.52
C LEU A 87 12.52 -13.75 2.65
N LYS A 88 12.71 -12.49 3.03
CA LYS A 88 13.61 -11.52 2.37
C LYS A 88 14.36 -10.69 3.42
N PRO A 89 15.60 -10.27 3.14
CA PRO A 89 16.32 -9.35 4.01
C PRO A 89 15.74 -7.93 3.94
N ALA A 90 16.02 -7.09 4.94
CA ALA A 90 15.49 -5.72 5.03
C ALA A 90 15.86 -4.84 3.82
N ASN A 91 17.07 -5.00 3.27
CA ASN A 91 17.53 -4.24 2.09
C ASN A 91 16.80 -4.62 0.79
N TYR A 92 16.05 -5.74 0.75
CA TYR A 92 15.22 -6.10 -0.39
C TYR A 92 14.23 -5.02 -0.80
N VAL A 93 13.76 -4.22 0.16
CA VAL A 93 12.74 -3.19 -0.06
C VAL A 93 13.30 -1.77 -0.17
N VAL A 94 14.62 -1.59 -0.07
CA VAL A 94 15.26 -0.26 -0.02
C VAL A 94 15.96 0.05 -1.33
N SER A 95 15.82 1.28 -1.81
CA SER A 95 16.59 1.93 -2.88
C SER A 95 16.71 3.42 -2.59
N LYS A 96 17.49 4.18 -3.34
CA LYS A 96 17.53 5.63 -3.18
C LYS A 96 16.39 6.28 -3.97
N THR A 97 15.79 7.33 -3.43
CA THR A 97 14.75 8.12 -4.12
C THR A 97 15.29 8.67 -5.43
N THR A 98 16.53 9.16 -5.43
CA THR A 98 17.21 9.70 -6.60
C THR A 98 17.45 8.68 -7.72
N ASP A 99 17.52 7.38 -7.44
CA ASP A 99 17.68 6.33 -8.47
C ASP A 99 16.48 6.26 -9.45
N TRP A 100 15.36 6.85 -9.07
CA TRP A 100 14.09 6.76 -9.78
C TRP A 100 13.67 8.07 -10.44
N LEU A 101 14.27 9.19 -10.08
CA LEU A 101 13.90 10.50 -10.63
C LEU A 101 14.67 10.81 -11.92
N PRO A 102 14.01 11.37 -12.94
CA PRO A 102 14.68 11.87 -14.12
C PRO A 102 15.43 13.19 -13.82
N ASP A 103 16.46 13.50 -14.63
CA ASP A 103 17.32 14.67 -14.44
C ASP A 103 16.56 16.00 -14.58
N ASP A 104 15.47 16.01 -15.35
CA ASP A 104 14.64 17.21 -15.61
C ASP A 104 13.67 17.53 -14.46
N VAL A 105 13.74 16.78 -13.35
CA VAL A 105 12.90 17.01 -12.17
C VAL A 105 13.71 17.59 -11.03
N THR A 106 13.26 18.72 -10.49
CA THR A 106 13.86 19.31 -9.29
C THR A 106 13.35 18.59 -8.03
N LEU A 107 14.26 18.01 -7.24
CA LEU A 107 13.94 17.47 -5.92
C LEU A 107 14.31 18.47 -4.83
N ILE A 108 13.33 18.92 -4.06
CA ILE A 108 13.54 19.64 -2.79
C ILE A 108 13.47 18.58 -1.68
N ALA A 109 14.65 18.26 -1.12
CA ALA A 109 14.80 17.20 -0.11
C ALA A 109 14.35 17.68 1.30
N GLU A 110 13.15 18.23 1.38
CA GLU A 110 12.54 18.78 2.59
C GLU A 110 11.07 18.33 2.71
N ALA A 111 10.52 18.42 3.92
CA ALA A 111 9.10 18.24 4.13
C ALA A 111 8.33 19.49 3.66
N ALA A 112 7.16 19.29 3.06
CA ALA A 112 6.17 20.34 2.93
C ALA A 112 5.64 20.67 4.34
N ALA A 113 5.71 21.95 4.72
CA ALA A 113 5.31 22.45 6.05
C ALA A 113 3.93 23.14 6.01
N ALA A 114 3.58 23.78 4.87
CA ALA A 114 2.27 24.39 4.69
C ALA A 114 1.88 24.37 3.20
N ILE A 115 0.58 24.30 2.94
CA ILE A 115 0.00 24.43 1.62
C ILE A 115 -1.05 25.52 1.68
N ASP A 116 -0.91 26.53 0.82
CA ASP A 116 -1.91 27.58 0.61
C ASP A 116 -2.53 27.37 -0.78
N PRO A 117 -3.71 26.75 -0.86
CA PRO A 117 -4.34 26.45 -2.15
C PRO A 117 -4.87 27.71 -2.87
N GLU A 118 -5.21 28.78 -2.15
CA GLU A 118 -5.69 30.04 -2.72
C GLU A 118 -4.54 30.85 -3.34
N ALA A 119 -3.42 30.93 -2.61
CA ALA A 119 -2.21 31.60 -3.11
C ALA A 119 -1.40 30.75 -4.09
N LYS A 120 -1.76 29.47 -4.28
CA LYS A 120 -1.02 28.46 -5.07
C LYS A 120 0.44 28.36 -4.64
N LEU A 121 0.67 28.15 -3.34
CA LEU A 121 2.01 28.08 -2.74
C LEU A 121 2.15 26.84 -1.84
N VAL A 122 3.32 26.19 -1.91
CA VAL A 122 3.76 25.21 -0.91
C VAL A 122 4.97 25.80 -0.19
N ALA A 123 4.93 25.85 1.15
CA ALA A 123 6.09 26.20 1.96
C ALA A 123 6.79 24.93 2.45
N THR A 124 8.12 24.88 2.37
CA THR A 124 8.94 23.79 2.90
C THR A 124 9.32 24.03 4.36
N ALA A 125 9.92 23.03 5.00
CA ALA A 125 10.36 23.11 6.40
C ALA A 125 11.38 24.22 6.65
N SER A 126 12.21 24.59 5.67
CA SER A 126 13.15 25.73 5.76
C SER A 126 12.49 27.08 5.52
N GLY A 127 11.19 27.10 5.15
CA GLY A 127 10.45 28.33 4.81
C GLY A 127 10.58 28.72 3.32
N GLN A 128 11.21 27.92 2.47
CA GLN A 128 11.22 28.16 1.03
C GLN A 128 9.78 28.12 0.52
N LYS A 129 9.38 29.12 -0.27
CA LYS A 129 8.07 29.19 -0.93
C LYS A 129 8.18 28.72 -2.36
N VAL A 130 7.41 27.68 -2.70
CA VAL A 130 7.37 27.05 -4.03
C VAL A 130 6.02 27.34 -4.67
N PRO A 131 5.94 28.27 -5.64
CA PRO A 131 4.70 28.58 -6.36
C PRO A 131 4.40 27.48 -7.38
N TYR A 132 3.11 27.24 -7.64
CA TYR A 132 2.65 26.27 -8.63
C TYR A 132 1.48 26.78 -9.46
N ASP A 133 1.38 26.28 -10.69
CA ASP A 133 0.17 26.34 -11.49
C ASP A 133 -0.73 25.15 -11.18
N PHE A 134 -0.11 23.97 -10.98
CA PHE A 134 -0.76 22.72 -10.64
C PHE A 134 -0.08 22.02 -9.47
N LEU A 135 -0.86 21.41 -8.59
CA LEU A 135 -0.38 20.68 -7.42
C LEU A 135 -0.87 19.24 -7.42
N VAL A 136 0.04 18.29 -7.18
CA VAL A 136 -0.32 16.91 -6.89
C VAL A 136 0.08 16.55 -5.46
N VAL A 137 -0.89 16.12 -4.69
CA VAL A 137 -0.75 15.74 -3.28
C VAL A 137 -0.57 14.21 -3.22
N ALA A 138 0.67 13.75 -3.00
CA ALA A 138 1.05 12.34 -3.02
C ALA A 138 2.00 11.91 -1.87
N PRO A 139 1.95 12.51 -0.66
CA PRO A 139 2.90 12.22 0.42
C PRO A 139 2.69 10.84 1.06
N GLY A 140 1.65 10.10 0.67
CA GLY A 140 1.24 8.86 1.31
C GLY A 140 0.50 9.12 2.63
N LEU A 141 0.78 8.32 3.65
CA LEU A 141 0.11 8.41 4.96
C LEU A 141 1.10 8.26 6.11
N VAL A 142 0.62 8.61 7.31
CA VAL A 142 1.34 8.50 8.58
C VAL A 142 0.75 7.32 9.37
N LEU A 143 1.63 6.58 10.03
CA LEU A 143 1.28 5.57 11.03
C LEU A 143 1.24 6.26 12.39
N ASP A 144 0.05 6.33 13.00
CA ASP A 144 -0.17 7.04 14.25
C ASP A 144 0.13 6.11 15.45
N HIS A 145 1.42 5.96 15.77
CA HIS A 145 1.87 5.07 16.83
C HIS A 145 1.42 5.56 18.21
N ASP A 146 1.36 6.87 18.40
CA ASP A 146 0.96 7.51 19.67
C ASP A 146 -0.54 7.30 19.99
N ALA A 147 -1.34 6.88 19.02
CA ALA A 147 -2.74 6.52 19.23
C ALA A 147 -2.91 5.18 19.97
N ILE A 148 -1.84 4.41 20.18
CA ILE A 148 -1.86 3.18 20.97
C ILE A 148 -1.11 3.46 22.29
N GLU A 149 -1.86 3.52 23.38
CA GLU A 149 -1.32 3.79 24.71
C GLU A 149 -0.27 2.74 25.09
N GLY A 150 0.89 3.19 25.58
CA GLY A 150 1.98 2.31 26.03
C GLY A 150 2.78 1.65 24.91
N PHE A 151 2.52 1.98 23.63
CA PHE A 151 3.29 1.47 22.48
C PHE A 151 4.29 2.51 21.99
N SER A 152 5.50 2.04 21.66
CA SER A 152 6.52 2.83 20.96
C SER A 152 7.34 1.94 20.02
N LEU A 153 7.99 2.54 19.02
CA LEU A 153 8.73 1.80 17.99
C LEU A 153 9.96 1.07 18.50
N ASP A 154 10.56 1.52 19.58
CA ASP A 154 11.69 0.87 20.23
C ASP A 154 11.33 -0.48 20.87
N MET A 155 10.05 -0.74 21.12
CA MET A 155 9.55 -2.04 21.59
C MET A 155 9.52 -3.11 20.50
N VAL A 156 9.57 -2.72 19.23
CA VAL A 156 9.46 -3.67 18.11
C VAL A 156 10.65 -4.63 18.07
N GLY A 157 10.37 -5.91 18.08
CA GLY A 157 11.36 -6.99 18.18
C GLY A 157 11.66 -7.42 19.61
N GLN A 158 11.05 -6.78 20.63
CA GLN A 158 11.19 -7.10 22.05
C GLN A 158 9.86 -7.56 22.63
N ASN A 159 9.87 -8.36 23.68
CA ASN A 159 8.69 -8.84 24.41
C ASN A 159 7.58 -9.44 23.52
N GLY A 160 7.93 -9.99 22.36
CA GLY A 160 6.96 -10.53 21.41
C GLY A 160 6.23 -9.47 20.55
N ILE A 161 6.66 -8.22 20.53
CA ILE A 161 5.98 -7.14 19.80
C ILE A 161 6.55 -7.02 18.38
N GLY A 162 5.68 -7.00 17.37
CA GLY A 162 5.99 -6.78 15.95
C GLY A 162 5.16 -5.65 15.36
N ALA A 163 5.72 -4.91 14.36
CA ALA A 163 5.05 -3.83 13.62
C ALA A 163 5.66 -3.68 12.22
N LEU A 164 5.17 -4.48 11.27
CA LEU A 164 5.79 -4.59 9.93
C LEU A 164 5.75 -3.31 9.08
N TYR A 165 4.76 -2.43 9.29
CA TYR A 165 4.59 -1.22 8.46
C TYR A 165 5.56 -0.08 8.81
N ALA A 166 6.17 -0.13 9.98
CA ALA A 166 6.99 0.97 10.49
C ALA A 166 8.31 1.19 9.71
N GLY A 167 8.71 0.21 8.89
CA GLY A 167 9.88 0.32 8.03
C GLY A 167 10.68 -0.98 7.93
N PRO A 168 11.73 -1.02 7.09
CA PRO A 168 12.50 -2.25 6.84
C PRO A 168 13.15 -2.85 8.08
N GLN A 169 13.73 -2.02 8.94
CA GLN A 169 14.35 -2.43 10.19
C GLN A 169 13.33 -3.00 11.18
N TYR A 170 12.15 -2.39 11.25
CA TYR A 170 11.06 -2.86 12.10
C TYR A 170 10.41 -4.14 11.57
N ALA A 171 10.31 -4.29 10.25
CA ALA A 171 9.87 -5.54 9.64
C ALA A 171 10.84 -6.69 9.94
N ALA A 172 12.16 -6.44 9.89
CA ALA A 172 13.16 -7.44 10.29
C ALA A 172 13.10 -7.76 11.79
N ALA A 173 12.90 -6.75 12.64
CA ALA A 173 12.70 -6.94 14.08
C ALA A 173 11.38 -7.68 14.39
N THR A 174 10.33 -7.42 13.63
CA THR A 174 9.06 -8.18 13.67
C THR A 174 9.29 -9.66 13.41
N TRP A 175 10.10 -9.99 12.39
CA TRP A 175 10.45 -11.40 12.13
C TRP A 175 11.15 -12.04 13.33
N LYS A 176 12.09 -11.34 13.96
CA LYS A 176 12.80 -11.88 15.15
C LYS A 176 11.82 -12.26 16.27
N ALA A 177 10.84 -11.39 16.56
CA ALA A 177 9.81 -11.67 17.56
C ALA A 177 8.87 -12.81 17.11
N ALA A 178 8.43 -12.79 15.85
CA ALA A 178 7.56 -13.81 15.28
C ALA A 178 8.25 -15.17 15.19
N GLN A 179 9.55 -15.23 14.86
CA GLN A 179 10.33 -16.46 14.85
C GLN A 179 10.37 -17.11 16.24
N SER A 180 10.67 -16.33 17.27
CA SER A 180 10.62 -16.82 18.66
C SER A 180 9.24 -17.41 19.00
N TYR A 181 8.16 -16.71 18.63
CA TYR A 181 6.79 -17.21 18.82
C TYR A 181 6.53 -18.53 18.08
N THR A 182 7.00 -18.66 16.81
CA THR A 182 6.83 -19.92 16.06
C THR A 182 7.58 -21.10 16.67
N GLU A 183 8.64 -20.87 17.42
CA GLU A 183 9.46 -21.90 18.11
C GLU A 183 8.90 -22.24 19.48
N THR A 184 8.57 -21.23 20.29
CA THR A 184 8.15 -21.40 21.69
C THR A 184 6.65 -21.68 21.82
N GLY A 185 5.82 -21.06 20.99
CA GLY A 185 4.35 -21.14 21.07
C GLY A 185 3.76 -20.06 21.96
N GLY A 186 2.52 -20.27 22.37
CA GLY A 186 1.72 -19.35 23.20
C GLY A 186 0.65 -18.60 22.41
N VAL A 187 0.15 -17.49 22.97
CA VAL A 187 -0.92 -16.68 22.41
C VAL A 187 -0.37 -15.64 21.44
N GLY A 188 -0.82 -15.67 20.18
CA GLY A 188 -0.47 -14.71 19.16
C GLY A 188 -1.65 -13.84 18.76
N LEU A 189 -1.54 -12.52 18.93
CA LEU A 189 -2.56 -11.54 18.57
C LEU A 189 -2.14 -10.78 17.29
N PHE A 190 -2.95 -10.86 16.23
CA PHE A 190 -2.69 -10.18 14.96
C PHE A 190 -3.73 -9.09 14.74
N THR A 191 -3.34 -7.83 14.83
CA THR A 191 -4.29 -6.72 14.91
C THR A 191 -4.56 -6.04 13.57
N ARG A 192 -5.70 -5.36 13.48
CA ARG A 192 -6.09 -4.47 12.41
C ARG A 192 -6.65 -3.17 12.99
N PRO A 193 -6.24 -1.97 12.48
CA PRO A 193 -6.72 -0.70 13.01
C PRO A 193 -8.16 -0.41 12.56
N ALA A 194 -8.84 0.47 13.29
CA ALA A 194 -10.19 0.92 12.97
C ALA A 194 -10.22 1.86 11.75
N THR A 195 -9.12 2.51 11.45
CA THR A 195 -9.02 3.46 10.34
C THR A 195 -8.90 2.76 8.97
N GLU A 196 -9.16 3.51 7.90
CA GLU A 196 -8.71 3.13 6.57
C GLU A 196 -7.19 2.93 6.58
N MET A 197 -6.71 1.91 5.86
CA MET A 197 -5.30 1.55 5.91
C MET A 197 -4.73 1.21 4.54
N LYS A 198 -3.43 1.44 4.36
CA LYS A 198 -2.72 0.92 3.18
C LYS A 198 -2.66 -0.61 3.23
N CYS A 199 -2.84 -1.25 2.06
CA CYS A 199 -2.74 -2.70 1.91
C CYS A 199 -3.49 -3.50 3.02
N ALA A 200 -4.82 -3.36 3.10
CA ALA A 200 -5.67 -3.98 4.12
C ALA A 200 -5.52 -5.52 4.25
N GLY A 201 -4.90 -6.17 3.28
CA GLY A 201 -4.54 -7.59 3.36
C GLY A 201 -3.20 -7.91 4.03
N ALA A 202 -2.38 -6.92 4.39
CA ALA A 202 -1.06 -7.22 4.97
C ALA A 202 -1.12 -7.87 6.35
N PRO A 203 -2.03 -7.49 7.28
CA PRO A 203 -2.16 -8.23 8.54
C PRO A 203 -2.56 -9.69 8.32
N LEU A 204 -3.48 -9.97 7.40
CA LEU A 204 -3.86 -11.34 7.04
C LEU A 204 -2.68 -12.14 6.47
N LYS A 205 -1.87 -11.52 5.58
CA LYS A 205 -0.66 -12.16 5.02
C LYS A 205 0.32 -12.54 6.11
N HIS A 206 0.53 -11.65 7.07
CA HIS A 206 1.44 -11.90 8.18
C HIS A 206 0.93 -13.05 9.06
N THR A 207 -0.37 -13.03 9.41
CA THR A 207 -1.01 -14.13 10.15
C THR A 207 -0.83 -15.47 9.46
N PHE A 208 -1.15 -15.54 8.16
CA PHE A 208 -1.02 -16.76 7.37
C PHE A 208 0.42 -17.24 7.25
N LEU A 209 1.37 -16.34 7.03
CA LEU A 209 2.77 -16.69 6.90
C LEU A 209 3.36 -17.25 8.20
N ILE A 210 3.05 -16.62 9.34
CA ILE A 210 3.54 -17.08 10.64
C ILE A 210 2.91 -18.44 11.00
N GLU A 211 1.63 -18.63 10.72
CA GLU A 211 0.96 -19.92 10.90
C GLU A 211 1.58 -21.02 10.03
N ASP A 212 1.83 -20.75 8.74
CA ASP A 212 2.40 -21.72 7.80
C ASP A 212 3.86 -22.07 8.12
N ILE A 213 4.65 -21.10 8.55
CA ILE A 213 6.02 -21.32 9.01
C ILE A 213 6.05 -22.25 10.22
N ALA A 214 5.19 -22.01 11.22
CA ALA A 214 5.06 -22.88 12.38
C ALA A 214 4.57 -24.29 11.99
N ARG A 215 3.63 -24.37 11.04
CA ARG A 215 3.15 -25.67 10.49
C ARG A 215 4.28 -26.44 9.84
N THR A 216 5.08 -25.78 9.00
CA THR A 216 6.20 -26.39 8.29
C THR A 216 7.30 -26.84 9.27
N ALA A 217 7.51 -26.09 10.37
CA ALA A 217 8.44 -26.44 11.43
C ALA A 217 7.90 -27.54 12.39
N GLY A 218 6.65 -27.95 12.23
CA GLY A 218 6.02 -28.93 13.13
C GLY A 218 5.62 -28.38 14.51
N THR A 219 5.62 -27.06 14.68
CA THR A 219 5.33 -26.39 15.95
C THR A 219 3.94 -25.76 16.02
N ARG A 220 3.12 -25.86 14.93
CA ARG A 220 1.78 -25.23 14.86
C ARG A 220 0.89 -25.55 16.04
N GLY A 221 0.95 -26.77 16.59
CA GLY A 221 0.15 -27.19 17.73
C GLY A 221 0.47 -26.47 19.06
N LYS A 222 1.59 -25.70 19.10
CA LYS A 222 1.94 -24.87 20.25
C LYS A 222 1.33 -23.47 20.18
N LEU A 223 0.85 -23.04 18.99
CA LEU A 223 0.38 -21.68 18.75
C LEU A 223 -1.11 -21.56 18.91
N ASP A 224 -1.55 -20.63 19.74
CA ASP A 224 -2.92 -20.12 19.79
C ASP A 224 -2.98 -18.79 19.01
N VAL A 225 -3.58 -18.83 17.81
CA VAL A 225 -3.50 -17.73 16.82
C VAL A 225 -4.83 -17.01 16.77
N HIS A 226 -4.85 -15.73 17.13
CA HIS A 226 -6.03 -14.87 17.10
C HIS A 226 -5.84 -13.69 16.15
N TYR A 227 -6.77 -13.53 15.22
CA TYR A 227 -6.86 -12.36 14.38
C TYR A 227 -7.90 -11.39 14.93
N MET A 228 -7.45 -10.21 15.37
CA MET A 228 -8.26 -9.17 16.00
C MET A 228 -8.78 -8.22 14.89
N SER A 229 -9.98 -8.52 14.38
CA SER A 229 -10.60 -7.68 13.35
C SER A 229 -11.28 -6.46 13.97
N ASN A 230 -11.09 -5.29 13.36
CA ASN A 230 -11.68 -4.03 13.81
C ASN A 230 -13.21 -3.94 13.63
N ASN A 231 -13.79 -4.82 12.83
CA ASN A 231 -15.22 -4.86 12.51
C ASN A 231 -15.72 -6.32 12.41
N ASP A 232 -16.88 -6.54 11.82
CA ASP A 232 -17.54 -7.84 11.62
C ASP A 232 -17.07 -8.62 10.39
N SER A 233 -16.01 -8.16 9.71
CA SER A 233 -15.48 -8.80 8.50
C SER A 233 -13.95 -8.93 8.56
N LEU A 234 -13.39 -9.90 7.85
CA LEU A 234 -11.94 -10.11 7.75
C LEU A 234 -11.32 -9.32 6.59
N PHE A 235 -12.13 -8.95 5.60
CA PHE A 235 -11.68 -8.18 4.44
C PHE A 235 -12.83 -7.34 3.85
N GLY A 236 -12.51 -6.19 3.24
CA GLY A 236 -13.51 -5.25 2.73
C GLY A 236 -14.28 -5.71 1.48
N VAL A 237 -13.94 -6.85 0.89
CA VAL A 237 -14.68 -7.50 -0.20
C VAL A 237 -15.35 -8.76 0.34
N PRO A 238 -16.69 -8.85 0.37
CA PRO A 238 -17.40 -9.92 1.09
C PRO A 238 -17.01 -11.34 0.71
N ILE A 239 -16.89 -11.66 -0.59
CA ILE A 239 -16.51 -12.99 -1.05
C ILE A 239 -15.08 -13.37 -0.65
N VAL A 240 -14.18 -12.38 -0.57
CA VAL A 240 -12.80 -12.58 -0.08
C VAL A 240 -12.79 -12.78 1.42
N SER A 241 -13.59 -11.99 2.17
CA SER A 241 -13.74 -12.16 3.61
C SER A 241 -14.23 -13.57 3.97
N GLU A 242 -15.20 -14.08 3.23
CA GLU A 242 -15.72 -15.44 3.41
C GLU A 242 -14.64 -16.49 3.11
N LYS A 243 -13.90 -16.35 2.02
CA LYS A 243 -12.78 -17.25 1.71
C LYS A 243 -11.70 -17.24 2.82
N VAL A 244 -11.36 -16.08 3.35
CA VAL A 244 -10.42 -15.95 4.48
C VAL A 244 -10.97 -16.63 5.73
N ARG A 245 -12.27 -16.46 6.03
CA ARG A 245 -12.93 -17.12 7.15
C ARG A 245 -12.85 -18.65 7.06
N MET A 246 -13.10 -19.20 5.87
CA MET A 246 -12.96 -20.65 5.61
C MET A 246 -11.51 -21.11 5.86
N LEU A 247 -10.51 -20.39 5.30
CA LEU A 247 -9.10 -20.72 5.49
C LEU A 247 -8.66 -20.61 6.96
N PHE A 248 -9.23 -19.68 7.73
CA PHE A 248 -8.97 -19.56 9.16
C PHE A 248 -9.51 -20.80 9.91
N GLY A 249 -10.75 -21.22 9.60
CA GLY A 249 -11.32 -22.44 10.17
C GLY A 249 -10.48 -23.69 9.88
N ASP A 250 -10.06 -23.86 8.62
CA ASP A 250 -9.23 -25.01 8.19
C ASP A 250 -7.85 -25.04 8.89
N ARG A 251 -7.36 -23.90 9.38
CA ARG A 251 -6.03 -23.75 9.97
C ARG A 251 -6.04 -23.52 11.47
N GLY A 252 -7.23 -23.54 12.10
CA GLY A 252 -7.37 -23.28 13.52
C GLY A 252 -6.91 -21.88 13.93
N ILE A 253 -7.21 -20.86 13.10
CA ILE A 253 -6.98 -19.45 13.40
C ILE A 253 -8.30 -18.87 13.91
N SER A 254 -8.30 -18.30 15.10
CA SER A 254 -9.49 -17.68 15.71
C SER A 254 -9.67 -16.28 15.16
N ALA A 255 -10.89 -15.93 14.74
CA ALA A 255 -11.26 -14.58 14.33
C ALA A 255 -12.05 -13.91 15.46
N GLU A 256 -11.49 -12.84 16.01
CA GLU A 256 -12.10 -11.99 17.03
C GLU A 256 -12.60 -10.71 16.37
N TYR A 257 -13.91 -10.55 16.27
CA TYR A 257 -14.52 -9.41 15.56
C TYR A 257 -14.74 -8.22 16.48
N SER A 258 -14.74 -7.02 15.89
CA SER A 258 -14.97 -5.75 16.59
C SER A 258 -14.02 -5.52 17.77
N HIS A 259 -12.75 -5.89 17.59
CA HIS A 259 -11.67 -5.67 18.55
C HIS A 259 -10.68 -4.64 17.99
N VAL A 260 -10.65 -3.44 18.56
CA VAL A 260 -9.73 -2.35 18.17
C VAL A 260 -8.66 -2.19 19.24
N LEU A 261 -7.41 -2.38 18.88
CA LEU A 261 -6.29 -2.22 19.81
C LEU A 261 -6.20 -0.77 20.31
N ARG A 262 -6.26 -0.59 21.64
CA ARG A 262 -6.16 0.69 22.32
C ARG A 262 -4.85 0.88 23.07
N ALA A 263 -4.40 -0.16 23.79
CA ALA A 263 -3.24 -0.04 24.67
C ALA A 263 -2.42 -1.34 24.71
N ILE A 264 -1.12 -1.20 24.99
CA ILE A 264 -0.19 -2.32 25.22
C ILE A 264 0.58 -2.08 26.53
N ASP A 265 0.62 -3.08 27.39
CA ASP A 265 1.59 -3.18 28.49
C ASP A 265 2.64 -4.23 28.11
N ALA A 266 3.81 -3.77 27.66
CA ALA A 266 4.89 -4.63 27.22
C ALA A 266 5.53 -5.42 28.39
N GLY A 267 5.47 -4.89 29.61
CA GLY A 267 6.01 -5.51 30.81
C GLY A 267 5.12 -6.68 31.30
N ALA A 268 3.83 -6.44 31.34
CA ALA A 268 2.83 -7.46 31.68
C ALA A 268 2.48 -8.38 30.49
N LYS A 269 2.93 -8.06 29.26
CA LYS A 269 2.55 -8.73 28.02
C LYS A 269 1.04 -8.79 27.82
N THR A 270 0.35 -7.67 28.00
CA THR A 270 -1.09 -7.57 27.81
C THR A 270 -1.43 -6.48 26.78
N ALA A 271 -2.52 -6.71 26.06
CA ALA A 271 -3.09 -5.77 25.11
C ALA A 271 -4.56 -5.52 25.44
N THR A 272 -4.97 -4.26 25.44
CA THR A 272 -6.36 -3.85 25.70
C THR A 272 -7.01 -3.45 24.39
N PHE A 273 -8.18 -4.04 24.15
CA PHE A 273 -8.99 -3.79 22.95
C PHE A 273 -10.31 -3.14 23.36
N ASP A 274 -10.72 -2.13 22.58
CA ASP A 274 -12.09 -1.63 22.63
C ASP A 274 -13.00 -2.57 21.85
N THR A 275 -14.14 -2.92 22.48
CA THR A 275 -15.19 -3.75 21.89
C THR A 275 -16.57 -3.13 22.12
N PRO A 276 -17.62 -3.54 21.40
CA PRO A 276 -18.98 -3.05 21.64
C PRO A 276 -19.49 -3.31 23.06
N SER A 277 -18.93 -4.29 23.75
CA SER A 277 -19.29 -4.63 25.15
C SER A 277 -18.41 -3.96 26.20
N GLY A 278 -17.50 -3.09 25.78
CA GLY A 278 -16.50 -2.43 26.62
C GLY A 278 -15.09 -2.97 26.40
N PRO A 279 -14.10 -2.41 27.11
CA PRO A 279 -12.70 -2.80 26.93
C PRO A 279 -12.44 -4.22 27.44
N VAL A 280 -11.61 -4.96 26.68
CA VAL A 280 -11.17 -6.33 27.00
C VAL A 280 -9.65 -6.38 26.97
N THR A 281 -9.03 -6.94 28.00
CA THR A 281 -7.59 -7.17 28.06
C THR A 281 -7.27 -8.63 27.75
N ARG A 282 -6.24 -8.85 26.90
CA ARG A 282 -5.74 -10.16 26.50
C ARG A 282 -4.25 -10.25 26.79
N GLU A 283 -3.80 -11.38 27.29
CA GLU A 283 -2.37 -11.72 27.36
C GLU A 283 -1.86 -12.12 25.97
N PHE A 284 -0.56 -11.92 25.71
CA PHE A 284 0.09 -12.34 24.48
C PHE A 284 1.53 -12.81 24.71
N ASP A 285 1.96 -13.77 23.93
CA ASP A 285 3.37 -14.10 23.72
C ASP A 285 3.92 -13.43 22.47
N TYR A 286 3.04 -13.19 21.48
CA TYR A 286 3.31 -12.40 20.30
C TYR A 286 2.15 -11.48 19.96
N ILE A 287 2.43 -10.22 19.64
CA ILE A 287 1.45 -9.29 19.09
C ILE A 287 1.99 -8.60 17.83
N HIS A 288 1.21 -8.64 16.74
CA HIS A 288 1.48 -7.86 15.55
C HIS A 288 0.65 -6.58 15.55
N VAL A 289 1.31 -5.44 15.73
CA VAL A 289 0.68 -4.13 15.88
C VAL A 289 0.58 -3.43 14.54
N ILE A 290 -0.61 -2.94 14.21
CA ILE A 290 -0.83 -2.00 13.13
C ILE A 290 -1.56 -0.79 13.71
N PRO A 291 -0.90 0.36 13.82
CA PRO A 291 -1.51 1.55 14.39
C PRO A 291 -2.55 2.16 13.44
N PRO A 292 -3.42 3.03 13.95
CA PRO A 292 -4.25 3.89 13.12
C PRO A 292 -3.45 4.63 12.06
N GLN A 293 -4.07 4.93 10.92
CA GLN A 293 -3.41 5.58 9.79
C GLN A 293 -4.18 6.84 9.41
N ARG A 294 -3.43 7.89 9.09
CA ARG A 294 -3.99 9.20 8.76
C ARG A 294 -3.14 9.94 7.73
N ALA A 295 -3.68 10.99 7.15
CA ALA A 295 -2.93 11.90 6.31
C ALA A 295 -1.85 12.63 7.13
N PRO A 296 -0.74 13.04 6.50
CA PRO A 296 0.23 13.93 7.13
C PRO A 296 -0.41 15.23 7.64
N GLU A 297 0.12 15.79 8.72
CA GLU A 297 -0.45 16.96 9.38
C GLU A 297 -0.57 18.19 8.46
N VAL A 298 0.41 18.39 7.58
CA VAL A 298 0.37 19.46 6.56
C VAL A 298 -0.89 19.39 5.69
N ILE A 299 -1.40 18.19 5.40
CA ILE A 299 -2.64 18.02 4.63
C ILE A 299 -3.86 18.34 5.48
N ARG A 300 -3.89 17.88 6.72
CA ARG A 300 -5.00 18.13 7.65
C ARG A 300 -5.19 19.63 7.92
N GLN A 301 -4.09 20.38 7.96
CA GLN A 301 -4.08 21.82 8.21
C GLN A 301 -4.28 22.69 6.95
N SER A 302 -4.17 22.10 5.75
CA SER A 302 -4.24 22.85 4.49
C SER A 302 -5.65 23.20 4.00
N GLY A 303 -6.68 22.67 4.65
CA GLY A 303 -8.06 22.78 4.19
C GLY A 303 -8.37 21.89 2.96
N LEU A 304 -7.46 21.00 2.55
CA LEU A 304 -7.66 20.09 1.41
C LEU A 304 -8.37 18.78 1.78
N SER A 305 -8.60 18.52 3.05
CA SER A 305 -9.23 17.30 3.55
C SER A 305 -10.75 17.34 3.39
N TRP A 306 -11.37 16.15 3.33
CA TRP A 306 -12.81 15.98 3.49
C TRP A 306 -13.28 16.60 4.81
N ALA A 307 -14.35 17.39 4.75
CA ALA A 307 -14.93 18.02 5.92
C ALA A 307 -16.04 17.18 6.59
N ASP A 308 -16.63 16.24 5.85
CA ASP A 308 -17.84 15.49 6.23
C ASP A 308 -17.61 13.98 6.39
N LYS A 309 -16.46 13.48 6.00
CA LYS A 309 -16.07 12.04 6.09
C LYS A 309 -14.58 11.89 6.31
N TRP A 310 -14.19 10.80 6.97
CA TRP A 310 -12.79 10.53 7.35
C TRP A 310 -12.11 11.72 8.07
N THR A 311 -12.89 12.48 8.84
CA THR A 311 -12.41 13.71 9.50
C THR A 311 -11.23 13.45 10.42
N ASP A 312 -11.21 12.31 11.12
CA ASP A 312 -10.10 11.92 11.99
C ASP A 312 -8.85 11.53 11.22
N GLN A 313 -9.00 10.97 10.02
CA GLN A 313 -7.87 10.59 9.16
C GLN A 313 -7.37 11.73 8.28
N GLY A 314 -8.23 12.66 7.89
CA GLY A 314 -7.87 13.84 7.11
C GLY A 314 -7.42 13.56 5.66
N TRP A 315 -8.01 12.55 5.01
CA TRP A 315 -7.72 12.27 3.60
C TRP A 315 -8.12 13.43 2.69
N VAL A 316 -7.35 13.64 1.62
CA VAL A 316 -7.61 14.72 0.65
C VAL A 316 -8.98 14.53 -0.01
N GLU A 317 -9.77 15.60 -0.01
CA GLU A 317 -11.05 15.66 -0.73
C GLU A 317 -10.80 15.61 -2.25
N CYS A 318 -11.31 14.57 -2.90
CA CYS A 318 -11.19 14.43 -4.35
C CYS A 318 -12.35 13.63 -4.96
N ASP A 319 -12.60 13.85 -6.23
CA ASP A 319 -13.49 13.01 -7.02
C ASP A 319 -12.87 11.61 -7.17
N LYS A 320 -13.67 10.58 -6.96
CA LYS A 320 -13.18 9.20 -6.94
C LYS A 320 -12.75 8.67 -8.31
N ALA A 321 -13.25 9.27 -9.40
CA ALA A 321 -12.95 8.85 -10.76
C ALA A 321 -11.78 9.64 -11.37
N THR A 322 -11.73 10.95 -11.16
CA THR A 322 -10.71 11.83 -11.74
C THR A 322 -9.56 12.14 -10.81
N LEU A 323 -9.71 11.84 -9.52
CA LEU A 323 -8.75 12.14 -8.44
C LEU A 323 -8.47 13.64 -8.26
N ARG A 324 -9.21 14.50 -8.99
CA ARG A 324 -9.15 15.94 -8.91
C ARG A 324 -9.86 16.43 -7.66
N HIS A 325 -9.31 17.43 -6.99
CA HIS A 325 -9.91 18.04 -5.81
C HIS A 325 -11.26 18.68 -6.17
N LEU A 326 -12.27 18.53 -5.31
CA LEU A 326 -13.63 18.99 -5.64
C LEU A 326 -13.80 20.51 -5.62
N ARG A 327 -12.97 21.22 -4.87
CA ARG A 327 -13.02 22.69 -4.71
C ARG A 327 -11.91 23.43 -5.46
N TYR A 328 -10.79 22.75 -5.75
CA TYR A 328 -9.62 23.36 -6.38
C TYR A 328 -9.29 22.61 -7.68
N ASP A 329 -9.58 23.23 -8.79
CA ASP A 329 -9.49 22.62 -10.13
C ASP A 329 -8.06 22.44 -10.64
N THR A 330 -7.07 22.94 -9.92
CA THR A 330 -5.64 22.78 -10.21
C THR A 330 -4.93 21.82 -9.24
N ILE A 331 -5.68 21.08 -8.41
CA ILE A 331 -5.12 20.17 -7.40
C ILE A 331 -5.64 18.74 -7.62
N TRP A 332 -4.75 17.76 -7.54
CA TRP A 332 -5.06 16.32 -7.57
C TRP A 332 -4.52 15.60 -6.34
N ALA A 333 -5.19 14.53 -5.94
CA ALA A 333 -4.71 13.60 -4.92
C ALA A 333 -4.26 12.28 -5.56
N LEU A 334 -3.16 11.69 -5.08
CA LEU A 334 -2.60 10.47 -5.66
C LEU A 334 -2.08 9.52 -4.56
N GLY A 335 -2.42 8.25 -4.65
CA GLY A 335 -1.97 7.21 -3.72
C GLY A 335 -2.73 7.21 -2.40
N ASP A 336 -2.01 6.85 -1.31
CA ASP A 336 -2.65 6.55 -0.01
C ASP A 336 -3.34 7.75 0.64
N VAL A 337 -2.95 8.99 0.30
CA VAL A 337 -3.55 10.21 0.85
C VAL A 337 -4.89 10.54 0.22
N ALA A 338 -5.18 10.02 -0.99
CA ALA A 338 -6.44 10.28 -1.68
C ALA A 338 -7.64 9.75 -0.87
N GLY A 339 -8.62 10.63 -0.66
CA GLY A 339 -9.87 10.34 0.04
C GLY A 339 -10.88 9.63 -0.86
N VAL A 340 -10.55 8.41 -1.29
CA VAL A 340 -11.39 7.55 -2.14
C VAL A 340 -11.77 6.26 -1.42
N PRO A 341 -12.91 5.63 -1.76
CA PRO A 341 -13.43 4.46 -1.04
C PRO A 341 -12.47 3.26 -0.99
N LYS A 342 -11.61 3.12 -2.01
CA LYS A 342 -10.58 2.07 -2.12
C LYS A 342 -9.42 2.61 -2.94
N GLY A 343 -8.20 2.08 -2.72
CA GLY A 343 -7.08 2.50 -3.55
C GLY A 343 -5.76 2.75 -2.82
N LYS A 344 -5.64 2.35 -1.55
CA LYS A 344 -4.40 2.53 -0.78
C LYS A 344 -3.45 1.33 -0.99
N THR A 345 -3.10 1.07 -2.27
CA THR A 345 -2.13 0.02 -2.65
C THR A 345 -1.25 0.47 -3.81
N ALA A 346 -0.06 -0.12 -3.96
CA ALA A 346 0.82 0.16 -5.09
C ALA A 346 0.18 -0.20 -6.45
N ALA A 347 -0.68 -1.23 -6.48
CA ALA A 347 -1.43 -1.58 -7.68
C ALA A 347 -2.44 -0.50 -8.06
N SER A 348 -3.14 0.08 -7.08
CA SER A 348 -4.06 1.21 -7.31
C SER A 348 -3.31 2.43 -7.85
N VAL A 349 -2.14 2.75 -7.29
CA VAL A 349 -1.28 3.83 -7.78
C VAL A 349 -0.96 3.68 -9.25
N LYS A 350 -0.67 2.46 -9.72
CA LYS A 350 -0.43 2.17 -11.14
C LYS A 350 -1.58 2.63 -12.04
N TRP A 351 -2.81 2.51 -11.59
CA TRP A 351 -4.01 2.91 -12.33
C TRP A 351 -4.44 4.36 -12.07
N GLN A 352 -4.06 4.92 -10.94
CA GLN A 352 -4.32 6.32 -10.61
C GLN A 352 -3.38 7.29 -11.35
N VAL A 353 -2.12 6.90 -11.57
CA VAL A 353 -1.11 7.76 -12.20
C VAL A 353 -1.52 8.20 -13.62
N PRO A 354 -1.98 7.33 -14.53
CA PRO A 354 -2.46 7.76 -15.86
C PRO A 354 -3.63 8.74 -15.80
N VAL A 355 -4.53 8.56 -14.82
CA VAL A 355 -5.69 9.45 -14.64
C VAL A 355 -5.26 10.85 -14.22
N VAL A 356 -4.31 10.95 -13.28
CA VAL A 356 -3.78 12.24 -12.83
C VAL A 356 -2.93 12.90 -13.93
N GLU A 357 -2.15 12.11 -14.68
CA GLU A 357 -1.39 12.60 -15.84
C GLU A 357 -2.32 13.20 -16.91
N ASP A 358 -3.35 12.45 -17.34
CA ASP A 358 -4.29 12.94 -18.36
C ASP A 358 -5.08 14.15 -17.84
N GLY A 359 -5.47 14.16 -16.58
CA GLY A 359 -6.14 15.30 -15.94
C GLY A 359 -5.31 16.57 -15.95
N LEU A 360 -3.99 16.46 -15.64
CA LEU A 360 -3.04 17.57 -15.70
C LEU A 360 -2.81 18.06 -17.13
N VAL A 361 -2.54 17.13 -18.06
CA VAL A 361 -2.32 17.45 -19.46
C VAL A 361 -3.57 18.09 -20.07
N ALA A 362 -4.74 17.53 -19.80
CA ALA A 362 -6.01 18.10 -20.26
C ALA A 362 -6.25 19.52 -19.75
N ALA A 363 -5.92 19.79 -18.48
CA ALA A 363 -6.03 21.14 -17.91
C ALA A 363 -5.04 22.13 -18.56
N ILE A 364 -3.83 21.69 -18.92
CA ILE A 364 -2.84 22.49 -19.67
C ILE A 364 -3.33 22.79 -21.08
N GLU A 365 -3.91 21.80 -21.75
CA GLU A 365 -4.42 21.93 -23.14
C GLU A 365 -5.79 22.61 -23.23
N GLY A 366 -6.50 22.80 -22.08
CA GLY A 366 -7.85 23.35 -22.07
C GLY A 366 -8.90 22.38 -22.64
N ARG A 367 -8.70 21.07 -22.53
CA ARG A 367 -9.62 20.01 -22.95
C ARG A 367 -10.19 19.24 -21.74
N GLU A 368 -11.19 18.42 -22.00
CA GLU A 368 -11.68 17.46 -21.01
C GLU A 368 -10.73 16.25 -20.87
N SER A 369 -10.56 15.77 -19.65
CA SER A 369 -9.86 14.51 -19.37
C SER A 369 -10.71 13.31 -19.79
N THR A 370 -10.06 12.28 -20.33
CA THR A 370 -10.73 11.05 -20.79
C THR A 370 -10.49 9.86 -19.89
N GLU A 371 -9.43 9.92 -19.07
CA GLU A 371 -9.06 8.83 -18.20
C GLU A 371 -9.83 8.87 -16.88
N VAL A 372 -10.26 7.69 -16.41
CA VAL A 372 -10.99 7.55 -15.15
C VAL A 372 -10.48 6.37 -14.32
N TYR A 373 -10.44 6.53 -13.02
CA TYR A 373 -10.12 5.50 -12.06
C TYR A 373 -11.40 4.85 -11.53
N ASN A 374 -11.53 3.54 -11.67
CA ASN A 374 -12.71 2.77 -11.27
C ASN A 374 -12.58 2.10 -9.88
N GLY A 375 -11.50 2.42 -9.14
CA GLY A 375 -11.23 1.80 -7.83
C GLY A 375 -10.46 0.50 -7.91
N TYR A 376 -9.89 0.16 -9.07
CA TYR A 376 -9.09 -1.06 -9.20
C TYR A 376 -8.02 -1.14 -8.11
N THR A 377 -8.05 -2.25 -7.41
CA THR A 377 -7.12 -2.56 -6.31
C THR A 377 -6.70 -4.01 -6.45
N SER A 378 -5.42 -4.29 -6.31
CA SER A 378 -4.90 -5.65 -6.25
C SER A 378 -4.23 -5.89 -4.90
N CYS A 379 -4.60 -7.00 -4.29
CA CYS A 379 -4.02 -7.50 -3.05
C CYS A 379 -3.65 -8.98 -3.24
N PRO A 380 -2.46 -9.30 -3.78
CA PRO A 380 -1.98 -10.67 -3.79
C PRO A 380 -1.89 -11.18 -2.35
N MET A 381 -2.93 -11.92 -1.92
CA MET A 381 -3.06 -12.43 -0.56
C MET A 381 -2.20 -13.69 -0.41
N ILE A 382 -1.04 -13.53 0.22
CA ILE A 382 -0.18 -14.67 0.54
C ILE A 382 -0.89 -15.47 1.65
N THR A 383 -1.11 -16.74 1.41
CA THR A 383 -1.80 -17.65 2.33
C THR A 383 -0.89 -18.76 2.86
N ARG A 384 0.23 -19.01 2.19
CA ARG A 384 1.33 -19.91 2.61
C ARG A 384 2.60 -19.46 1.91
N VAL A 385 3.73 -19.93 2.38
CA VAL A 385 4.98 -19.86 1.61
C VAL A 385 4.79 -20.66 0.31
N GLY A 386 4.97 -19.99 -0.83
CA GLY A 386 4.74 -20.61 -2.14
C GLY A 386 3.29 -20.61 -2.63
N ARG A 387 2.34 -20.00 -1.91
CA ARG A 387 0.93 -19.91 -2.33
C ARG A 387 0.33 -18.54 -2.05
N ALA A 388 -0.47 -18.05 -2.99
CA ALA A 388 -1.23 -16.81 -2.83
C ALA A 388 -2.55 -16.87 -3.62
N MET A 389 -3.52 -16.10 -3.18
CA MET A 389 -4.70 -15.72 -3.96
C MET A 389 -4.41 -14.39 -4.65
N LEU A 390 -4.70 -14.27 -5.95
CA LEU A 390 -4.57 -13.00 -6.68
C LEU A 390 -5.90 -12.24 -6.61
N VAL A 391 -6.10 -11.53 -5.51
CA VAL A 391 -7.34 -10.79 -5.26
C VAL A 391 -7.26 -9.43 -5.92
N GLU A 392 -8.11 -9.19 -6.91
CA GLU A 392 -8.23 -7.94 -7.67
C GLU A 392 -9.70 -7.54 -7.71
N PHE A 393 -10.01 -6.28 -7.41
CA PHE A 393 -11.38 -5.80 -7.29
C PHE A 393 -11.50 -4.30 -7.56
N ASP A 394 -12.74 -3.84 -7.84
CA ASP A 394 -13.10 -2.45 -8.09
C ASP A 394 -13.83 -1.79 -6.90
N TYR A 395 -14.33 -0.55 -7.07
CA TYR A 395 -15.12 0.17 -6.07
C TYR A 395 -16.40 -0.57 -5.63
N ASN A 396 -16.98 -1.36 -6.53
CA ASN A 396 -18.24 -2.07 -6.30
C ASN A 396 -18.05 -3.46 -5.67
N ASN A 397 -16.83 -3.82 -5.26
CA ASN A 397 -16.46 -5.15 -4.78
C ASN A 397 -16.53 -6.27 -5.85
N ASN A 398 -16.65 -5.92 -7.14
CA ASN A 398 -16.54 -6.91 -8.19
C ASN A 398 -15.11 -7.41 -8.28
N LEU A 399 -14.93 -8.73 -8.42
CA LEU A 399 -13.62 -9.27 -8.76
C LEU A 399 -13.31 -8.94 -10.22
N THR A 400 -12.13 -8.33 -10.44
CA THR A 400 -11.64 -7.85 -11.74
C THR A 400 -10.30 -8.49 -12.09
N PRO A 401 -10.25 -9.84 -12.29
CA PRO A 401 -8.99 -10.54 -12.46
C PRO A 401 -8.27 -10.11 -13.74
N SER A 402 -6.97 -9.82 -13.63
CA SER A 402 -6.09 -9.51 -14.78
C SER A 402 -5.91 -10.70 -15.74
N PHE A 403 -6.17 -11.92 -15.27
CA PHE A 403 -6.02 -13.16 -16.04
C PHE A 403 -7.29 -14.01 -15.97
N PRO A 404 -8.42 -13.53 -16.54
CA PRO A 404 -9.69 -14.23 -16.44
C PRO A 404 -9.64 -15.60 -17.13
N GLY A 405 -10.15 -16.64 -16.45
CA GLY A 405 -10.12 -18.02 -16.95
C GLY A 405 -8.77 -18.74 -16.85
N ILE A 406 -7.67 -18.03 -16.48
CA ILE A 406 -6.34 -18.60 -16.33
C ILE A 406 -5.95 -18.70 -14.84
N ILE A 407 -6.17 -17.62 -14.08
CA ILE A 407 -5.88 -17.56 -12.65
C ILE A 407 -7.20 -17.39 -11.89
N ALA A 408 -7.56 -18.39 -11.09
CA ALA A 408 -8.72 -18.30 -10.22
C ALA A 408 -8.39 -17.38 -9.01
N PRO A 409 -9.08 -16.24 -8.84
CA PRO A 409 -8.65 -15.19 -7.90
C PRO A 409 -8.73 -15.59 -6.42
N LEU A 410 -9.58 -16.58 -6.08
CA LEU A 410 -9.77 -17.05 -4.69
C LEU A 410 -9.10 -18.40 -4.41
N GLU A 411 -8.29 -18.91 -5.33
CA GLU A 411 -7.55 -20.15 -5.14
C GLU A 411 -6.10 -19.89 -4.71
N GLU A 412 -5.59 -20.74 -3.80
CA GLU A 412 -4.23 -20.68 -3.28
C GLU A 412 -3.25 -21.27 -4.32
N LEU A 413 -2.80 -20.45 -5.28
CA LEU A 413 -2.01 -20.89 -6.42
C LEU A 413 -0.53 -20.55 -6.28
N TRP A 414 0.34 -21.46 -6.74
CA TRP A 414 1.77 -21.20 -6.84
C TRP A 414 2.09 -20.09 -7.85
N ILE A 415 1.35 -20.02 -8.96
CA ILE A 415 1.54 -18.96 -9.96
C ILE A 415 1.27 -17.57 -9.37
N SER A 416 0.24 -17.43 -8.54
CA SER A 416 -0.08 -16.17 -7.86
C SER A 416 1.01 -15.76 -6.86
N TRP A 417 1.64 -16.74 -6.20
CA TRP A 417 2.84 -16.50 -5.38
C TRP A 417 4.02 -16.02 -6.23
N LEU A 418 4.31 -16.68 -7.35
CA LEU A 418 5.40 -16.30 -8.24
C LEU A 418 5.22 -14.88 -8.78
N MET A 419 3.99 -14.53 -9.16
CA MET A 419 3.65 -13.16 -9.57
C MET A 419 3.92 -12.16 -8.45
N LYS A 420 3.53 -12.48 -7.21
CA LYS A 420 3.78 -11.62 -6.04
C LYS A 420 5.27 -11.48 -5.72
N GLU A 421 6.04 -12.55 -5.80
CA GLU A 421 7.44 -12.56 -5.40
C GLU A 421 8.36 -11.96 -6.46
N VAL A 422 8.13 -12.25 -7.74
CA VAL A 422 9.02 -11.91 -8.85
C VAL A 422 8.47 -10.76 -9.68
N ALA A 423 7.25 -10.92 -10.25
CA ALA A 423 6.73 -9.99 -11.23
C ALA A 423 6.30 -8.65 -10.60
N LEU A 424 5.75 -8.67 -9.39
CA LEU A 424 5.22 -7.45 -8.77
C LEU A 424 6.30 -6.38 -8.52
N LYS A 425 7.51 -6.79 -8.08
CA LYS A 425 8.61 -5.82 -7.88
C LYS A 425 9.12 -5.27 -9.21
N ALA A 426 9.21 -6.10 -10.25
CA ALA A 426 9.61 -5.67 -11.58
C ALA A 426 8.58 -4.68 -12.18
N THR A 427 7.28 -4.99 -12.05
CA THR A 427 6.18 -4.08 -12.47
C THR A 427 6.20 -2.77 -11.67
N TYR A 428 6.44 -2.84 -10.37
CA TYR A 428 6.58 -1.65 -9.53
C TYR A 428 7.74 -0.76 -9.99
N ASN A 429 8.90 -1.35 -10.27
CA ASN A 429 10.06 -0.61 -10.76
C ASN A 429 9.80 0.00 -12.16
N ALA A 430 9.09 -0.70 -13.04
CA ALA A 430 8.66 -0.18 -14.33
C ALA A 430 7.69 1.00 -14.17
N MET A 431 6.73 0.90 -13.24
CA MET A 431 5.81 1.99 -12.90
C MET A 431 6.56 3.24 -12.41
N LEU A 432 7.54 3.09 -11.51
CA LEU A 432 8.35 4.22 -11.03
C LEU A 432 9.03 4.97 -12.19
N ARG A 433 9.44 4.25 -13.23
CA ARG A 433 10.06 4.83 -14.45
C ARG A 433 9.04 5.29 -15.50
N GLY A 434 7.76 5.36 -15.16
CA GLY A 434 6.69 5.76 -16.08
C GLY A 434 6.38 4.76 -17.21
N ARG A 435 6.79 3.49 -17.07
CA ARG A 435 6.72 2.46 -18.13
C ARG A 435 5.66 1.38 -17.88
N ALA A 436 4.76 1.54 -16.93
CA ALA A 436 3.74 0.52 -16.61
C ALA A 436 2.41 1.15 -16.17
#